data_4f2c36a4b38dbcfeffcd676260175c13
#
_entry.id   4f2c36a4b38dbcfeffcd676260175c13
#
_cell.length_a   1.000
_cell.length_b   1.000
_cell.length_c   1.000
_cell.angle_alpha   90.00
_cell.angle_beta   90.00
_cell.angle_gamma   90.00
#
_symmetry.space_group_name_H-M   'P 1'
#
loop_
_entity.id
_entity.type
_entity.pdbx_description
1 polymer ?
#
loop_
_entity_poly.entity_id
_entity_poly.type
_entity_poly.pdbx_seq_one_letter_code
_entity_poly.pdbx_strand_id
1 'polypeptide(L)'
;FVYAVKARTFAHLSNKAIYASKNYADSVIKYCDLSITSNADNAVQKWVGGNFSGTNNYYGPYRNNIATLRQSAFIANLLTGTNTESPFTGVMDPRTPYLINENTNGTYKGVIPNLGSSGLGTSDQPKNFWRAAFSSTTATADSGRYIFNNLAPFPLLTASEIMFTKAEAAFRKGNKALALASYKRGIELNFEMLTSEYQSRIPWANLITPASQAAYLNDPKVVPTDPNLLTLSHIMLQKYIALYGHGFNETWTDMRRYHYVDLDPARGKQVYAGFTIPATLHIYNAGKLAYRCRPRYNSEYLYNIPALQKIGALASDYHTKEHWFSLP
;
A
#
# COMPACT_ATOMS: atom_id res chain seq x y z
N PHE A 1 14.70 13.45 4.92
CA PHE A 1 14.63 12.54 3.77
C PHE A 1 15.71 11.45 3.80
N VAL A 2 17.00 11.79 3.89
CA VAL A 2 18.11 10.83 3.85
C VAL A 2 17.99 9.74 4.93
N TYR A 3 17.68 10.11 6.15
CA TYR A 3 17.49 9.15 7.24
C TYR A 3 16.27 8.25 7.03
N ALA A 4 15.21 8.76 6.41
CA ALA A 4 14.05 7.97 6.05
C ALA A 4 14.41 6.88 5.02
N VAL A 5 15.18 7.23 3.99
CA VAL A 5 15.70 6.26 3.01
C VAL A 5 16.61 5.22 3.68
N LYS A 6 17.48 5.65 4.63
CA LYS A 6 18.30 4.71 5.42
C LYS A 6 17.43 3.76 6.26
N ALA A 7 16.40 4.27 6.95
CA ALA A 7 15.49 3.43 7.72
C ALA A 7 14.84 2.37 6.83
N ARG A 8 14.31 2.76 5.67
CA ARG A 8 13.72 1.87 4.66
C ARG A 8 14.72 0.81 4.19
N THR A 9 15.96 1.22 3.88
CA THR A 9 17.04 0.30 3.44
C THR A 9 17.33 -0.77 4.49
N PHE A 10 17.48 -0.40 5.76
CA PHE A 10 17.71 -1.36 6.84
C PHE A 10 16.48 -2.25 7.10
N ALA A 11 15.26 -1.71 6.97
CA ALA A 11 14.04 -2.50 7.12
C ALA A 11 13.90 -3.59 6.04
N HIS A 12 14.37 -3.32 4.81
CA HIS A 12 14.37 -4.32 3.74
C HIS A 12 15.27 -5.53 4.03
N LEU A 13 16.20 -5.42 4.99
CA LEU A 13 17.08 -6.53 5.39
C LEU A 13 16.42 -7.48 6.40
N SER A 14 15.18 -7.27 6.79
CA SER A 14 14.53 -7.98 7.90
C SER A 14 14.51 -9.52 7.76
N ASN A 15 14.65 -10.07 6.55
CA ASN A 15 14.73 -11.50 6.31
C ASN A 15 16.19 -12.04 6.32
N LYS A 16 17.18 -11.15 6.35
CA LYS A 16 18.59 -11.55 6.33
C LYS A 16 19.10 -11.88 7.73
N ALA A 17 19.90 -12.94 7.85
CA ALA A 17 20.56 -13.29 9.11
C ALA A 17 21.35 -12.11 9.72
N ILE A 18 21.91 -11.23 8.86
CA ILE A 18 22.60 -10.01 9.28
C ILE A 18 21.69 -9.02 10.02
N TYR A 19 20.38 -9.04 9.78
CA TYR A 19 19.45 -8.15 10.46
C TYR A 19 19.45 -8.36 11.97
N ALA A 20 19.38 -9.61 12.40
CA ALA A 20 19.45 -9.96 13.82
C ALA A 20 20.88 -9.82 14.36
N SER A 21 21.91 -10.38 13.67
CA SER A 21 23.27 -10.43 14.17
C SER A 21 23.94 -9.04 14.32
N LYS A 22 23.49 -8.05 13.56
CA LYS A 22 23.96 -6.64 13.62
C LYS A 22 22.95 -5.70 14.29
N ASN A 23 21.90 -6.21 14.89
CA ASN A 23 20.84 -5.41 15.55
C ASN A 23 20.26 -4.31 14.62
N TYR A 24 20.01 -4.62 13.35
CA TYR A 24 19.54 -3.62 12.39
C TYR A 24 18.14 -3.07 12.72
N ALA A 25 17.36 -3.76 13.57
CA ALA A 25 16.13 -3.20 14.13
C ALA A 25 16.42 -1.87 14.88
N ASP A 26 17.51 -1.79 15.63
CA ASP A 26 17.93 -0.54 16.31
C ASP A 26 18.34 0.53 15.32
N SER A 27 18.99 0.15 14.22
CA SER A 27 19.34 1.08 13.15
C SER A 27 18.08 1.65 12.49
N VAL A 28 17.08 0.81 12.21
CA VAL A 28 15.78 1.26 11.68
C VAL A 28 15.13 2.25 12.64
N ILE A 29 14.97 1.89 13.92
CA ILE A 29 14.34 2.75 14.92
C ILE A 29 15.08 4.10 15.01
N LYS A 30 16.41 4.08 15.15
CA LYS A 30 17.26 5.28 15.19
C LYS A 30 17.04 6.19 13.97
N TYR A 31 17.06 5.63 12.77
CA TYR A 31 16.90 6.42 11.55
C TYR A 31 15.47 6.89 11.32
N CYS A 32 14.46 6.17 11.82
CA CYS A 32 13.09 6.67 11.87
C CYS A 32 13.00 7.92 12.79
N ASP A 33 13.62 7.90 13.97
CA ASP A 33 13.59 9.01 14.92
C ASP A 33 14.34 10.27 14.42
N LEU A 34 15.34 10.10 13.56
CA LEU A 34 16.11 11.18 12.94
C LEU A 34 15.51 11.68 11.62
N SER A 35 14.37 11.14 11.19
CA SER A 35 13.82 11.41 9.86
C SER A 35 12.52 12.23 9.88
N ILE A 36 11.56 11.86 9.04
CA ILE A 36 10.26 12.53 8.90
C ILE A 36 9.37 12.11 10.08
N THR A 37 9.10 13.02 11.01
CA THR A 37 8.29 12.75 12.21
C THR A 37 6.92 13.44 12.19
N SER A 38 6.71 14.37 11.26
CA SER A 38 5.46 15.10 11.07
C SER A 38 5.07 15.20 9.60
N ASN A 39 3.80 15.45 9.31
CA ASN A 39 3.32 15.63 7.93
C ASN A 39 3.88 16.88 7.24
N ALA A 40 4.35 17.87 8.00
CA ALA A 40 5.03 19.05 7.46
C ALA A 40 6.34 18.71 6.73
N ASP A 41 6.97 17.60 7.11
CA ASP A 41 8.24 17.12 6.54
C ASP A 41 8.05 16.05 5.47
N ASN A 42 6.82 15.71 5.11
CA ASN A 42 6.55 14.72 4.05
C ASN A 42 7.24 15.13 2.75
N ALA A 43 7.94 14.18 2.13
CA ALA A 43 8.46 14.38 0.79
C ALA A 43 7.32 14.21 -0.21
N VAL A 44 6.94 15.30 -0.89
CA VAL A 44 5.83 15.32 -1.82
C VAL A 44 6.21 16.01 -3.13
N GLN A 45 5.71 15.49 -4.25
CA GLN A 45 5.74 16.17 -5.53
C GLN A 45 4.49 17.03 -5.64
N LYS A 46 4.67 18.34 -5.82
CA LYS A 46 3.57 19.29 -6.10
C LYS A 46 3.45 19.54 -7.59
N TRP A 47 2.26 19.92 -8.03
CA TRP A 47 1.92 20.16 -9.43
C TRP A 47 1.33 21.56 -9.58
N VAL A 48 1.64 22.21 -10.69
CA VAL A 48 1.17 23.59 -10.98
C VAL A 48 0.00 23.64 -11.95
N GLY A 49 -0.31 22.50 -12.61
CA GLY A 49 -1.41 22.43 -13.58
C GLY A 49 -1.09 23.08 -14.92
N GLY A 50 -2.15 23.39 -15.67
CA GLY A 50 -2.04 24.01 -17.00
C GLY A 50 -2.15 23.00 -18.15
N ASN A 51 -1.79 23.45 -19.35
CA ASN A 51 -2.03 22.71 -20.59
C ASN A 51 -0.88 21.78 -21.01
N PHE A 52 0.04 21.49 -20.07
CA PHE A 52 1.17 20.59 -20.33
C PHE A 52 1.07 19.35 -19.45
N SER A 53 1.30 18.18 -20.03
CA SER A 53 1.25 16.92 -19.27
C SER A 53 2.24 16.90 -18.11
N GLY A 54 3.45 17.42 -18.28
CA GLY A 54 4.49 17.44 -17.26
C GLY A 54 4.18 18.29 -16.04
N THR A 55 3.22 19.21 -16.12
CA THR A 55 2.80 20.08 -15.01
C THR A 55 1.61 19.55 -14.23
N ASN A 56 1.03 18.43 -14.65
CA ASN A 56 -0.10 17.76 -14.04
C ASN A 56 0.31 16.45 -13.39
N ASN A 57 -0.39 16.08 -12.34
CA ASN A 57 -0.17 14.82 -11.62
C ASN A 57 -0.27 13.62 -12.59
N TYR A 58 0.68 12.70 -12.47
CA TYR A 58 0.73 11.48 -13.27
C TYR A 58 -0.55 10.66 -13.20
N TYR A 59 -1.23 10.64 -12.03
CA TYR A 59 -2.48 9.93 -11.81
C TYR A 59 -3.73 10.78 -12.06
N GLY A 60 -3.56 12.06 -12.39
CA GLY A 60 -4.67 12.92 -12.76
C GLY A 60 -5.26 12.58 -14.13
N PRO A 61 -6.54 12.93 -14.37
CA PRO A 61 -7.23 12.61 -15.62
C PRO A 61 -6.60 13.29 -16.85
N TYR A 62 -5.97 14.43 -16.69
CA TYR A 62 -5.29 15.11 -17.80
C TYR A 62 -4.23 14.25 -18.48
N ARG A 63 -3.49 13.45 -17.69
CA ARG A 63 -2.46 12.54 -18.22
C ARG A 63 -2.99 11.19 -18.66
N ASN A 64 -4.17 10.82 -18.22
CA ASN A 64 -4.89 9.60 -18.59
C ASN A 64 -4.09 8.28 -18.43
N ASN A 65 -3.16 8.21 -17.48
CA ASN A 65 -2.26 7.06 -17.35
C ASN A 65 -2.86 5.85 -16.63
N ILE A 66 -3.95 6.05 -15.86
CA ILE A 66 -4.54 5.01 -15.00
C ILE A 66 -6.02 4.72 -15.32
N ALA A 67 -6.47 5.09 -16.52
CA ALA A 67 -7.86 4.97 -16.96
C ALA A 67 -8.45 3.57 -16.76
N THR A 68 -7.65 2.52 -16.97
CA THR A 68 -8.07 1.12 -16.88
C THR A 68 -7.91 0.52 -15.49
N LEU A 69 -7.25 1.22 -14.56
CA LEU A 69 -7.04 0.70 -13.21
C LEU A 69 -8.31 0.85 -12.36
N ARG A 70 -8.53 -0.12 -11.49
CA ARG A 70 -9.64 -0.16 -10.53
C ARG A 70 -9.11 -0.61 -9.17
N GLN A 71 -9.76 -0.20 -8.11
CA GLN A 71 -9.48 -0.70 -6.78
C GLN A 71 -9.70 -2.22 -6.70
N SER A 72 -8.82 -2.93 -6.00
CA SER A 72 -8.95 -4.37 -5.82
C SER A 72 -9.93 -4.72 -4.70
N ALA A 73 -10.46 -5.94 -4.76
CA ALA A 73 -11.28 -6.48 -3.68
C ALA A 73 -10.54 -6.51 -2.34
N PHE A 74 -9.22 -6.75 -2.36
CA PHE A 74 -8.41 -6.80 -1.14
C PHE A 74 -8.46 -5.49 -0.35
N ILE A 75 -8.16 -4.35 -1.00
CA ILE A 75 -8.23 -3.05 -0.32
C ILE A 75 -9.67 -2.67 0.05
N ALA A 76 -10.64 -2.94 -0.82
CA ALA A 76 -12.03 -2.62 -0.55
C ALA A 76 -12.55 -3.39 0.68
N ASN A 77 -12.30 -4.69 0.75
CA ASN A 77 -12.72 -5.53 1.87
C ASN A 77 -11.97 -5.17 3.17
N LEU A 78 -10.72 -4.75 3.06
CA LEU A 78 -9.93 -4.31 4.22
C LEU A 78 -10.51 -3.03 4.82
N LEU A 79 -10.79 -2.03 3.99
CA LEU A 79 -11.32 -0.73 4.40
C LEU A 79 -12.78 -0.79 4.89
N THR A 80 -13.60 -1.68 4.32
CA THR A 80 -15.00 -1.84 4.73
C THR A 80 -15.20 -2.77 5.92
N GLY A 81 -14.12 -3.41 6.40
CA GLY A 81 -14.20 -4.40 7.48
C GLY A 81 -14.83 -5.74 7.06
N THR A 82 -15.06 -5.96 5.76
CA THR A 82 -15.64 -7.22 5.25
C THR A 82 -14.59 -8.33 5.04
N ASN A 83 -13.31 -8.01 5.21
CA ASN A 83 -12.25 -9.00 5.24
C ASN A 83 -12.25 -9.77 6.56
N THR A 84 -12.83 -10.99 6.55
CA THR A 84 -12.99 -11.84 7.74
C THR A 84 -11.68 -12.39 8.29
N GLU A 85 -10.61 -12.39 7.52
CA GLU A 85 -9.29 -12.83 7.95
C GLU A 85 -8.48 -11.72 8.65
N SER A 86 -8.85 -10.47 8.41
CA SER A 86 -8.19 -9.29 8.98
C SER A 86 -8.45 -9.14 10.49
N PRO A 87 -7.50 -8.58 11.26
CA PRO A 87 -7.79 -8.16 12.62
C PRO A 87 -8.90 -7.10 12.70
N PHE A 88 -9.14 -6.35 11.62
CA PHE A 88 -10.10 -5.25 11.53
C PHE A 88 -11.52 -5.70 11.12
N THR A 89 -11.80 -6.99 11.14
CA THR A 89 -13.11 -7.55 10.76
C THR A 89 -14.26 -6.85 11.47
N GLY A 90 -15.24 -6.36 10.69
CA GLY A 90 -16.44 -5.66 11.17
C GLY A 90 -16.21 -4.18 11.49
N VAL A 91 -15.00 -3.64 11.28
CA VAL A 91 -14.69 -2.23 11.51
C VAL A 91 -14.53 -1.51 10.17
N MET A 92 -15.39 -0.55 9.89
CA MET A 92 -15.25 0.29 8.70
C MET A 92 -14.23 1.40 8.96
N ASP A 93 -13.26 1.51 8.06
CA ASP A 93 -12.22 2.52 8.14
C ASP A 93 -12.75 3.87 7.64
N PRO A 94 -12.67 4.95 8.42
CA PRO A 94 -13.12 6.29 7.99
C PRO A 94 -12.39 6.83 6.77
N ARG A 95 -11.22 6.28 6.40
CA ARG A 95 -10.45 6.67 5.21
C ARG A 95 -11.05 6.13 3.91
N THR A 96 -12.00 5.21 3.98
CA THR A 96 -12.61 4.55 2.81
C THR A 96 -13.04 5.54 1.71
N PRO A 97 -13.85 6.59 1.99
CA PRO A 97 -14.28 7.52 0.97
C PRO A 97 -13.18 8.44 0.40
N TYR A 98 -12.03 8.50 1.08
CA TYR A 98 -10.85 9.22 0.57
C TYR A 98 -10.08 8.37 -0.43
N LEU A 99 -9.83 7.11 -0.09
CA LEU A 99 -8.87 6.24 -0.79
C LEU A 99 -9.48 5.51 -1.97
N ILE A 100 -10.75 5.09 -1.87
CA ILE A 100 -11.45 4.32 -2.91
C ILE A 100 -12.79 4.93 -3.28
N ASN A 101 -13.34 4.50 -4.41
CA ASN A 101 -14.59 5.01 -4.92
C ASN A 101 -15.75 4.04 -4.70
N GLU A 102 -16.91 4.62 -4.40
CA GLU A 102 -18.17 3.92 -4.35
C GLU A 102 -18.60 3.42 -5.76
N ASN A 103 -19.33 2.32 -5.78
CA ASN A 103 -20.06 1.83 -6.94
C ASN A 103 -21.38 2.58 -7.15
N THR A 104 -22.21 2.13 -8.09
CA THR A 104 -23.54 2.75 -8.36
C THR A 104 -24.49 2.63 -7.18
N ASN A 105 -24.40 1.58 -6.37
CA ASN A 105 -25.21 1.37 -5.17
C ASN A 105 -24.73 2.20 -3.95
N GLY A 106 -23.68 3.00 -4.09
CA GLY A 106 -23.12 3.75 -2.98
C GLY A 106 -22.29 2.91 -1.99
N THR A 107 -22.02 1.62 -2.31
CA THR A 107 -21.17 0.74 -1.52
C THR A 107 -19.77 0.67 -2.09
N TYR A 108 -18.82 0.09 -1.33
CA TYR A 108 -17.42 -0.02 -1.74
C TYR A 108 -17.08 -1.47 -2.01
N LYS A 109 -16.85 -1.79 -3.28
CA LYS A 109 -16.37 -3.09 -3.74
C LYS A 109 -15.16 -2.92 -4.63
N GLY A 110 -14.42 -3.99 -4.85
CA GLY A 110 -13.23 -3.98 -5.71
C GLY A 110 -13.21 -5.17 -6.65
N VAL A 111 -12.39 -5.09 -7.69
CA VAL A 111 -12.19 -6.18 -8.64
C VAL A 111 -11.23 -7.22 -8.06
N ILE A 112 -11.48 -8.48 -8.40
CA ILE A 112 -10.54 -9.56 -8.11
C ILE A 112 -9.48 -9.54 -9.23
N PRO A 113 -8.19 -9.46 -8.91
CA PRO A 113 -7.12 -9.52 -9.90
C PRO A 113 -7.29 -10.76 -10.82
N ASN A 114 -7.07 -10.57 -12.11
CA ASN A 114 -7.28 -11.52 -13.22
C ASN A 114 -8.74 -11.87 -13.57
N LEU A 115 -9.72 -11.50 -12.74
CA LEU A 115 -11.15 -11.67 -13.08
C LEU A 115 -11.81 -10.38 -13.56
N GLY A 116 -11.23 -9.22 -13.26
CA GLY A 116 -11.79 -7.91 -13.63
C GLY A 116 -13.21 -7.73 -13.08
N SER A 117 -14.17 -7.46 -13.95
CA SER A 117 -15.60 -7.33 -13.57
C SER A 117 -16.32 -8.66 -13.44
N SER A 118 -15.71 -9.78 -13.80
CA SER A 118 -16.32 -11.10 -13.67
C SER A 118 -16.69 -11.38 -12.21
N GLY A 119 -17.91 -11.79 -11.97
CA GLY A 119 -18.42 -12.00 -10.61
C GLY A 119 -18.95 -10.74 -9.90
N LEU A 120 -18.88 -9.56 -10.54
CA LEU A 120 -19.49 -8.33 -10.03
C LEU A 120 -20.74 -7.98 -10.85
N GLY A 121 -21.89 -7.85 -10.21
CA GLY A 121 -23.07 -7.25 -10.84
C GLY A 121 -22.77 -5.82 -11.30
N THR A 122 -23.45 -5.32 -12.33
CA THR A 122 -23.18 -4.00 -12.92
C THR A 122 -23.22 -2.88 -11.90
N SER A 123 -24.15 -2.92 -10.97
CA SER A 123 -24.28 -1.93 -9.88
C SER A 123 -23.19 -2.03 -8.81
N ASP A 124 -22.50 -3.17 -8.72
CA ASP A 124 -21.39 -3.42 -7.79
C ASP A 124 -20.02 -3.08 -8.37
N GLN A 125 -19.94 -2.80 -9.66
CA GLN A 125 -18.68 -2.44 -10.30
C GLN A 125 -18.19 -1.07 -9.80
N PRO A 126 -16.94 -0.98 -9.28
CA PRO A 126 -16.43 0.28 -8.75
C PRO A 126 -16.20 1.29 -9.87
N LYS A 127 -16.50 2.56 -9.62
CA LYS A 127 -16.08 3.64 -10.50
C LYS A 127 -14.55 3.63 -10.65
N ASN A 128 -14.06 4.20 -11.75
CA ASN A 128 -12.62 4.41 -11.89
C ASN A 128 -12.11 5.47 -10.89
N PHE A 129 -10.81 5.66 -10.78
CA PHE A 129 -10.22 6.61 -9.81
C PHE A 129 -10.63 8.06 -10.05
N TRP A 130 -11.14 8.40 -11.22
CA TRP A 130 -11.70 9.71 -11.55
C TRP A 130 -13.22 9.76 -11.41
N ARG A 131 -13.83 8.74 -10.78
CA ARG A 131 -15.26 8.62 -10.51
C ARG A 131 -16.16 8.46 -11.74
N ALA A 132 -15.58 8.18 -12.88
CA ALA A 132 -16.35 7.79 -14.07
C ALA A 132 -16.84 6.34 -13.95
N ALA A 133 -17.80 5.95 -14.77
CA ALA A 133 -18.34 4.61 -14.82
C ALA A 133 -17.23 3.55 -14.98
N PHE A 134 -17.48 2.34 -14.52
CA PHE A 134 -16.49 1.24 -14.58
C PHE A 134 -15.94 1.01 -16.01
N SER A 135 -16.78 1.08 -17.03
CA SER A 135 -16.39 0.87 -18.42
C SER A 135 -15.61 2.04 -19.04
N SER A 136 -15.56 3.19 -18.37
CA SER A 136 -14.87 4.38 -18.91
C SER A 136 -13.35 4.22 -18.84
N THR A 137 -12.69 4.55 -19.94
CA THR A 137 -11.22 4.65 -20.05
C THR A 137 -10.72 6.09 -20.07
N THR A 138 -11.60 7.06 -19.89
CA THR A 138 -11.27 8.49 -19.82
C THR A 138 -12.14 9.17 -18.76
N ALA A 139 -11.66 10.29 -18.23
CA ALA A 139 -12.48 11.19 -17.43
C ALA A 139 -12.95 12.37 -18.27
N THR A 140 -14.21 12.76 -18.11
CA THR A 140 -14.78 13.96 -18.74
C THR A 140 -14.51 15.22 -17.91
N ALA A 141 -14.20 15.05 -16.62
CA ALA A 141 -13.88 16.12 -15.68
C ALA A 141 -12.88 15.64 -14.64
N ASP A 142 -12.14 16.57 -14.03
CA ASP A 142 -11.23 16.28 -12.92
C ASP A 142 -12.01 16.13 -11.61
N SER A 143 -12.60 14.97 -11.39
CA SER A 143 -13.39 14.63 -10.19
C SER A 143 -12.70 13.60 -9.27
N GLY A 144 -11.43 13.29 -9.54
CA GLY A 144 -10.62 12.38 -8.73
C GLY A 144 -10.45 12.88 -7.29
N ARG A 145 -10.54 11.96 -6.34
CA ARG A 145 -10.21 12.20 -4.93
C ARG A 145 -8.75 11.81 -4.64
N TYR A 146 -8.27 12.11 -3.46
CA TYR A 146 -6.93 11.75 -3.01
C TYR A 146 -5.86 12.18 -4.02
N ILE A 147 -4.91 11.31 -4.33
CA ILE A 147 -3.83 11.55 -5.31
C ILE A 147 -4.29 11.47 -6.77
N PHE A 148 -5.58 11.24 -7.05
CA PHE A 148 -6.09 10.95 -8.38
C PHE A 148 -6.67 12.17 -9.11
N ASN A 149 -6.28 13.39 -8.74
CA ASN A 149 -6.65 14.61 -9.46
C ASN A 149 -5.39 15.34 -9.98
N ASN A 150 -5.59 16.27 -10.93
CA ASN A 150 -4.49 16.91 -11.66
C ASN A 150 -3.52 17.69 -10.77
N LEU A 151 -4.00 18.27 -9.67
CA LEU A 151 -3.20 19.12 -8.79
C LEU A 151 -2.88 18.47 -7.46
N ALA A 152 -3.37 17.25 -7.20
CA ALA A 152 -3.13 16.57 -5.93
C ALA A 152 -1.63 16.43 -5.67
N PRO A 153 -1.12 16.79 -4.49
CA PRO A 153 0.23 16.47 -4.07
C PRO A 153 0.43 14.96 -4.15
N PHE A 154 1.60 14.52 -4.62
CA PHE A 154 1.91 13.10 -4.71
C PHE A 154 2.97 12.74 -3.68
N PRO A 155 2.63 11.93 -2.64
CA PRO A 155 3.58 11.56 -1.61
C PRO A 155 4.66 10.62 -2.16
N LEU A 156 5.92 10.90 -1.83
CA LEU A 156 7.07 10.06 -2.14
C LEU A 156 7.55 9.30 -0.91
N LEU A 157 7.45 9.96 0.26
CA LEU A 157 7.82 9.39 1.54
C LEU A 157 7.11 10.17 2.65
N THR A 158 6.42 9.47 3.55
CA THR A 158 5.54 10.09 4.55
C THR A 158 5.92 9.75 5.98
N ALA A 159 5.59 10.63 6.91
CA ALA A 159 5.74 10.37 8.34
C ALA A 159 4.98 9.12 8.81
N SER A 160 3.80 8.89 8.25
CA SER A 160 3.00 7.69 8.52
C SER A 160 3.76 6.40 8.15
N GLU A 161 4.36 6.35 6.96
CA GLU A 161 5.18 5.22 6.52
C GLU A 161 6.36 4.96 7.47
N ILE A 162 7.04 6.04 7.89
CA ILE A 162 8.18 5.95 8.80
C ILE A 162 7.77 5.38 10.15
N MET A 163 6.60 5.78 10.66
CA MET A 163 6.09 5.24 11.93
C MET A 163 5.71 3.76 11.80
N PHE A 164 5.12 3.30 10.70
CA PHE A 164 4.89 1.87 10.49
C PHE A 164 6.18 1.08 10.32
N THR A 165 7.18 1.63 9.65
CA THR A 165 8.51 1.02 9.52
C THR A 165 9.19 0.87 10.89
N LYS A 166 9.07 1.88 11.76
CA LYS A 166 9.52 1.83 13.15
C LYS A 166 8.74 0.80 13.96
N ALA A 167 7.42 0.74 13.79
CA ALA A 167 6.56 -0.22 14.47
C ALA A 167 6.96 -1.68 14.14
N GLU A 168 7.20 -1.99 12.86
CA GLU A 168 7.67 -3.32 12.44
C GLU A 168 9.02 -3.66 13.09
N ALA A 169 9.99 -2.73 13.05
CA ALA A 169 11.32 -2.96 13.63
C ALA A 169 11.25 -3.17 15.15
N ALA A 170 10.48 -2.35 15.85
CA ALA A 170 10.25 -2.48 17.30
C ALA A 170 9.56 -3.81 17.65
N PHE A 171 8.57 -4.21 16.84
CA PHE A 171 7.88 -5.49 17.00
C PHE A 171 8.84 -6.67 16.85
N ARG A 172 9.66 -6.68 15.78
CA ARG A 172 10.66 -7.74 15.52
C ARG A 172 11.73 -7.81 16.62
N LYS A 173 12.06 -6.69 17.22
CA LYS A 173 12.98 -6.61 18.37
C LYS A 173 12.35 -7.10 19.69
N GLY A 174 11.03 -7.29 19.75
CA GLY A 174 10.29 -7.64 20.97
C GLY A 174 9.88 -6.44 21.83
N ASN A 175 10.17 -5.20 21.40
CA ASN A 175 9.72 -3.98 22.11
C ASN A 175 8.26 -3.65 21.72
N LYS A 176 7.33 -4.40 22.33
CA LYS A 176 5.91 -4.33 22.02
C LYS A 176 5.29 -2.97 22.33
N ALA A 177 5.72 -2.32 23.41
CA ALA A 177 5.22 -0.99 23.80
C ALA A 177 5.58 0.07 22.75
N LEU A 178 6.84 0.10 22.30
CA LEU A 178 7.27 1.01 21.23
C LEU A 178 6.60 0.68 19.90
N ALA A 179 6.41 -0.61 19.61
CA ALA A 179 5.72 -1.05 18.40
C ALA A 179 4.28 -0.52 18.36
N LEU A 180 3.51 -0.69 19.44
CA LEU A 180 2.14 -0.20 19.53
C LEU A 180 2.05 1.32 19.46
N ALA A 181 2.91 2.05 20.17
CA ALA A 181 2.95 3.51 20.11
C ALA A 181 3.24 4.03 18.70
N SER A 182 4.24 3.45 18.02
CA SER A 182 4.60 3.80 16.64
C SER A 182 3.51 3.43 15.65
N TYR A 183 2.88 2.28 15.81
CA TYR A 183 1.75 1.81 15.02
C TYR A 183 0.56 2.79 15.09
N LYS A 184 0.13 3.13 16.32
CA LYS A 184 -0.95 4.09 16.55
C LYS A 184 -0.61 5.45 15.94
N ARG A 185 0.60 5.96 16.16
CA ARG A 185 1.04 7.23 15.59
C ARG A 185 1.07 7.20 14.06
N GLY A 186 1.41 6.07 13.45
CA GLY A 186 1.34 5.88 12.00
C GLY A 186 -0.08 6.06 11.44
N ILE A 187 -1.09 5.53 12.13
CA ILE A 187 -2.50 5.71 11.74
C ILE A 187 -2.92 7.18 11.91
N GLU A 188 -2.60 7.80 13.04
CA GLU A 188 -2.92 9.21 13.32
C GLU A 188 -2.35 10.13 12.24
N LEU A 189 -1.07 9.98 11.90
CA LEU A 189 -0.41 10.77 10.86
C LEU A 189 -1.05 10.58 9.48
N ASN A 190 -1.52 9.36 9.18
CA ASN A 190 -2.23 9.13 7.93
C ASN A 190 -3.59 9.83 7.90
N PHE A 191 -4.35 9.82 9.01
CA PHE A 191 -5.57 10.63 9.14
C PHE A 191 -5.29 12.12 8.98
N GLU A 192 -4.29 12.65 9.69
CA GLU A 192 -3.88 14.05 9.61
C GLU A 192 -3.55 14.46 8.16
N MET A 193 -2.77 13.64 7.43
CA MET A 193 -2.44 13.89 6.02
C MET A 193 -3.68 13.92 5.14
N LEU A 194 -4.59 12.97 5.30
CA LEU A 194 -5.79 12.90 4.47
C LEU A 194 -6.72 14.08 4.72
N THR A 195 -6.89 14.49 5.96
CA THR A 195 -7.78 15.62 6.32
C THR A 195 -7.18 16.98 5.97
N SER A 196 -5.85 17.15 6.01
CA SER A 196 -5.21 18.41 5.63
C SER A 196 -5.10 18.59 4.12
N GLU A 197 -4.71 17.54 3.39
CA GLU A 197 -4.30 17.68 1.98
C GLU A 197 -5.37 17.22 0.98
N TYR A 198 -6.30 16.32 1.36
CA TYR A 198 -7.14 15.60 0.40
C TYR A 198 -8.64 15.69 0.65
N GLN A 199 -9.10 16.44 1.64
CA GLN A 199 -10.54 16.48 1.97
C GLN A 199 -11.41 17.31 1.01
N SER A 200 -10.84 18.21 0.23
CA SER A 200 -11.58 19.20 -0.57
C SER A 200 -12.57 18.60 -1.58
N ARG A 201 -12.36 17.36 -1.99
CA ARG A 201 -13.23 16.64 -2.95
C ARG A 201 -14.05 15.53 -2.33
N ILE A 202 -14.05 15.45 -1.00
CA ILE A 202 -14.84 14.46 -0.26
C ILE A 202 -16.21 15.05 0.03
N PRO A 203 -17.31 14.32 -0.22
CA PRO A 203 -18.65 14.77 0.18
C PRO A 203 -18.71 15.05 1.68
N TRP A 204 -19.42 16.11 2.06
CA TRP A 204 -19.54 16.53 3.46
C TRP A 204 -19.90 15.39 4.42
N ALA A 205 -20.90 14.58 4.04
CA ALA A 205 -21.33 13.43 4.85
C ALA A 205 -20.27 12.34 5.05
N ASN A 206 -19.19 12.37 4.28
CA ASN A 206 -18.14 11.35 4.26
C ASN A 206 -16.79 11.90 4.77
N LEU A 207 -16.78 13.11 5.33
CA LEU A 207 -15.56 13.68 5.91
C LEU A 207 -15.16 12.92 7.17
N ILE A 208 -13.85 12.71 7.31
CA ILE A 208 -13.28 12.24 8.58
C ILE A 208 -13.47 13.34 9.63
N THR A 209 -14.15 12.99 10.71
CA THR A 209 -14.39 13.88 11.86
C THR A 209 -13.53 13.45 13.04
N PRO A 210 -13.26 14.34 14.02
CA PRO A 210 -12.58 13.94 15.25
C PRO A 210 -13.27 12.76 15.95
N ALA A 211 -14.61 12.70 15.90
CA ALA A 211 -15.38 11.61 16.50
C ALA A 211 -15.18 10.28 15.77
N SER A 212 -15.21 10.26 14.41
CA SER A 212 -14.98 9.03 13.63
C SER A 212 -13.55 8.55 13.75
N GLN A 213 -12.58 9.46 13.79
CA GLN A 213 -11.17 9.14 14.03
C GLN A 213 -10.97 8.54 15.43
N ALA A 214 -11.55 9.16 16.46
CA ALA A 214 -11.45 8.66 17.82
C ALA A 214 -12.12 7.28 17.98
N ALA A 215 -13.29 7.08 17.38
CA ALA A 215 -13.98 5.80 17.39
C ALA A 215 -13.12 4.69 16.77
N TYR A 216 -12.48 4.97 15.63
CA TYR A 216 -11.59 4.02 14.95
C TYR A 216 -10.34 3.71 15.78
N LEU A 217 -9.68 4.71 16.35
CA LEU A 217 -8.46 4.55 17.14
C LEU A 217 -8.69 3.90 18.51
N ASN A 218 -9.91 3.96 19.03
CA ASN A 218 -10.30 3.34 20.31
C ASN A 218 -10.89 1.93 20.13
N ASP A 219 -11.12 1.49 18.89
CA ASP A 219 -11.54 0.10 18.65
C ASP A 219 -10.37 -0.86 18.91
N PRO A 220 -10.49 -1.83 19.86
CA PRO A 220 -9.42 -2.74 20.21
C PRO A 220 -9.01 -3.70 19.08
N LYS A 221 -9.86 -3.88 18.08
CA LYS A 221 -9.53 -4.61 16.85
C LYS A 221 -8.57 -3.83 15.96
N VAL A 222 -8.58 -2.49 16.04
CA VAL A 222 -7.71 -1.60 15.28
C VAL A 222 -6.46 -1.29 16.08
N VAL A 223 -6.61 -0.76 17.29
CA VAL A 223 -5.50 -0.44 18.19
C VAL A 223 -5.67 -1.25 19.48
N PRO A 224 -4.97 -2.38 19.59
CA PRO A 224 -5.02 -3.20 20.81
C PRO A 224 -4.71 -2.38 22.06
N THR A 225 -5.42 -2.64 23.15
CA THR A 225 -5.18 -1.97 24.45
C THR A 225 -3.94 -2.51 25.17
N ASP A 226 -3.61 -3.79 24.95
CA ASP A 226 -2.39 -4.43 25.45
C ASP A 226 -1.37 -4.53 24.29
N PRO A 227 -0.14 -3.99 24.45
CA PRO A 227 0.92 -4.13 23.46
C PRO A 227 1.23 -5.56 23.03
N ASN A 228 0.98 -6.55 23.90
CA ASN A 228 1.20 -7.97 23.60
C ASN A 228 0.20 -8.52 22.57
N LEU A 229 -0.95 -7.89 22.41
CA LEU A 229 -1.97 -8.26 21.42
C LEU A 229 -1.70 -7.65 20.02
N LEU A 230 -0.74 -6.73 19.91
CA LEU A 230 -0.31 -6.23 18.60
C LEU A 230 0.36 -7.35 17.81
N THR A 231 0.00 -7.46 16.53
CA THR A 231 0.53 -8.51 15.65
C THR A 231 1.15 -7.89 14.38
N LEU A 232 1.92 -8.68 13.63
CA LEU A 232 2.45 -8.22 12.33
C LEU A 232 1.34 -7.88 11.34
N SER A 233 0.23 -8.62 11.38
CA SER A 233 -0.93 -8.33 10.53
C SER A 233 -1.50 -6.93 10.79
N HIS A 234 -1.60 -6.49 12.05
CA HIS A 234 -2.02 -5.12 12.36
C HIS A 234 -1.10 -4.09 11.69
N ILE A 235 0.21 -4.24 11.87
CA ILE A 235 1.21 -3.27 11.39
C ILE A 235 1.22 -3.23 9.86
N MET A 236 1.32 -4.39 9.21
CA MET A 236 1.51 -4.45 7.76
C MET A 236 0.24 -4.11 6.98
N LEU A 237 -0.94 -4.46 7.49
CA LEU A 237 -2.20 -4.07 6.85
C LEU A 237 -2.48 -2.57 7.00
N GLN A 238 -2.17 -1.96 8.14
CA GLN A 238 -2.31 -0.50 8.29
C GLN A 238 -1.25 0.25 7.46
N LYS A 239 -0.03 -0.26 7.35
CA LYS A 239 0.98 0.26 6.42
C LYS A 239 0.51 0.17 4.98
N TYR A 240 -0.11 -0.96 4.59
CA TYR A 240 -0.71 -1.15 3.27
C TYR A 240 -1.78 -0.09 2.97
N ILE A 241 -2.69 0.17 3.92
CA ILE A 241 -3.72 1.22 3.78
C ILE A 241 -3.06 2.60 3.65
N ALA A 242 -2.10 2.92 4.50
CA ALA A 242 -1.45 4.23 4.50
C ALA A 242 -0.66 4.53 3.22
N LEU A 243 -0.10 3.50 2.60
CA LEU A 243 0.67 3.58 1.35
C LEU A 243 -0.19 3.42 0.09
N TYR A 244 -1.50 3.22 0.24
CA TYR A 244 -2.37 2.95 -0.90
C TYR A 244 -2.27 4.02 -1.98
N GLY A 245 -2.06 3.58 -3.21
CA GLY A 245 -1.99 4.41 -4.40
C GLY A 245 -0.61 5.04 -4.65
N HIS A 246 0.07 5.60 -3.67
CA HIS A 246 1.37 6.25 -3.86
C HIS A 246 2.57 5.37 -3.52
N GLY A 247 2.47 4.55 -2.48
CA GLY A 247 3.57 3.73 -1.98
C GLY A 247 3.64 2.32 -2.57
N PHE A 248 3.18 2.11 -3.81
CA PHE A 248 3.04 0.78 -4.41
C PHE A 248 4.36 -0.01 -4.49
N ASN A 249 5.49 0.65 -4.72
CA ASN A 249 6.79 -0.01 -4.75
C ASN A 249 7.21 -0.56 -3.38
N GLU A 250 7.00 0.23 -2.32
CA GLU A 250 7.29 -0.20 -0.95
C GLU A 250 6.33 -1.30 -0.50
N THR A 251 5.04 -1.13 -0.80
CA THR A 251 4.04 -2.15 -0.52
C THR A 251 4.38 -3.48 -1.20
N TRP A 252 4.78 -3.43 -2.49
CA TRP A 252 5.19 -4.64 -3.20
C TRP A 252 6.49 -5.23 -2.64
N THR A 253 7.43 -4.41 -2.19
CA THR A 253 8.64 -4.86 -1.51
C THR A 253 8.30 -5.56 -0.20
N ASP A 254 7.41 -4.97 0.60
CA ASP A 254 6.94 -5.56 1.85
C ASP A 254 6.22 -6.90 1.61
N MET A 255 5.30 -6.96 0.65
CA MET A 255 4.60 -8.21 0.33
C MET A 255 5.56 -9.31 -0.12
N ARG A 256 6.61 -8.98 -0.87
CA ARG A 256 7.65 -9.94 -1.27
C ARG A 256 8.52 -10.40 -0.09
N ARG A 257 8.82 -9.50 0.88
CA ARG A 257 9.53 -9.85 2.12
C ARG A 257 8.74 -10.87 2.96
N TYR A 258 7.42 -10.83 2.89
CA TYR A 258 6.52 -11.79 3.54
C TYR A 258 6.02 -12.87 2.57
N HIS A 259 6.71 -13.10 1.45
CA HIS A 259 6.40 -14.10 0.42
C HIS A 259 4.90 -14.12 0.05
N TYR A 260 4.24 -12.98 0.18
CA TYR A 260 2.80 -12.73 0.02
C TYR A 260 1.90 -13.44 1.03
N VAL A 261 2.26 -14.65 1.46
CA VAL A 261 1.41 -15.57 2.22
C VAL A 261 2.03 -16.06 3.53
N ASP A 262 3.17 -15.50 3.95
CA ASP A 262 3.79 -15.87 5.22
C ASP A 262 2.82 -15.67 6.37
N LEU A 263 2.86 -16.58 7.32
CA LEU A 263 1.97 -16.54 8.47
C LEU A 263 2.48 -15.54 9.53
N ASP A 264 1.55 -14.83 10.11
CA ASP A 264 1.74 -14.12 11.38
C ASP A 264 1.70 -15.17 12.51
N PRO A 265 2.82 -15.42 13.21
CA PRO A 265 2.87 -16.46 14.22
C PRO A 265 1.88 -16.26 15.38
N ALA A 266 1.53 -15.01 15.67
CA ALA A 266 0.60 -14.68 16.74
C ALA A 266 -0.86 -15.01 16.40
N ARG A 267 -1.18 -15.08 15.10
CA ARG A 267 -2.55 -15.31 14.62
C ARG A 267 -2.76 -16.65 13.95
N GLY A 268 -1.70 -17.31 13.47
CA GLY A 268 -1.81 -18.49 12.60
C GLY A 268 -2.45 -18.19 11.23
N LYS A 269 -2.56 -16.93 10.86
CA LYS A 269 -3.09 -16.43 9.58
C LYS A 269 -2.02 -15.64 8.85
N GLN A 270 -2.21 -15.39 7.56
CA GLN A 270 -1.24 -14.62 6.78
C GLN A 270 -1.01 -13.22 7.38
N VAL A 271 0.22 -12.69 7.27
CA VAL A 271 0.54 -11.30 7.63
C VAL A 271 -0.34 -10.35 6.82
N TYR A 272 -0.44 -10.56 5.51
CA TYR A 272 -1.42 -9.87 4.64
C TYR A 272 -2.74 -10.66 4.63
N ALA A 273 -3.40 -10.71 5.77
CA ALA A 273 -4.59 -11.52 6.00
C ALA A 273 -5.70 -11.21 4.98
N GLY A 274 -6.21 -12.25 4.33
CA GLY A 274 -7.22 -12.14 3.27
C GLY A 274 -6.66 -11.84 1.88
N PHE A 275 -5.34 -11.68 1.73
CA PHE A 275 -4.73 -11.68 0.40
C PHE A 275 -4.77 -13.10 -0.18
N THR A 276 -5.27 -13.21 -1.39
CA THR A 276 -5.39 -14.51 -2.08
C THR A 276 -4.60 -14.49 -3.38
N ILE A 277 -3.82 -15.55 -3.62
CA ILE A 277 -3.20 -15.76 -4.92
C ILE A 277 -4.31 -16.10 -5.92
N PRO A 278 -4.39 -15.41 -7.07
CA PRO A 278 -5.37 -15.76 -8.10
C PRO A 278 -5.28 -17.22 -8.50
N ALA A 279 -6.43 -17.91 -8.60
CA ALA A 279 -6.48 -19.32 -8.94
C ALA A 279 -5.88 -19.61 -10.34
N THR A 280 -6.03 -18.66 -11.28
CA THR A 280 -5.47 -18.76 -12.62
C THR A 280 -4.35 -17.76 -12.80
N LEU A 281 -3.13 -18.23 -12.82
CA LEU A 281 -1.94 -17.45 -13.13
C LEU A 281 -1.50 -17.76 -14.58
N HIS A 282 -0.78 -16.82 -15.19
CA HIS A 282 -0.19 -17.05 -16.50
C HIS A 282 0.73 -18.29 -16.46
N ILE A 283 0.75 -19.09 -17.53
CA ILE A 283 1.51 -20.35 -17.59
C ILE A 283 3.00 -20.18 -17.21
N TYR A 284 3.61 -19.07 -17.59
CA TYR A 284 5.00 -18.79 -17.27
C TYR A 284 5.24 -18.40 -15.80
N ASN A 285 4.19 -18.22 -15.03
CA ASN A 285 4.32 -18.01 -13.58
C ASN A 285 4.63 -19.31 -12.82
N ALA A 286 4.40 -20.48 -13.43
CA ALA A 286 4.61 -21.78 -12.78
C ALA A 286 3.96 -21.86 -11.39
N GLY A 287 2.74 -21.33 -11.24
CA GLY A 287 1.98 -21.30 -9.99
C GLY A 287 2.45 -20.27 -8.95
N LYS A 288 3.40 -19.40 -9.27
CA LYS A 288 3.98 -18.41 -8.37
C LYS A 288 3.57 -16.98 -8.74
N LEU A 289 3.60 -16.08 -7.78
CA LEU A 289 3.49 -14.64 -8.02
C LEU A 289 4.81 -14.05 -8.53
N ALA A 290 4.74 -12.84 -9.08
CA ALA A 290 5.92 -12.13 -9.54
C ALA A 290 6.72 -11.55 -8.38
N TYR A 291 8.00 -11.85 -8.33
CA TYR A 291 8.95 -11.29 -7.36
C TYR A 291 9.85 -10.20 -7.94
N ARG A 292 9.94 -10.10 -9.27
CA ARG A 292 10.75 -9.09 -9.95
C ARG A 292 10.18 -8.70 -11.31
N CYS A 293 10.56 -7.55 -11.79
CA CYS A 293 10.31 -7.16 -13.16
C CYS A 293 11.27 -7.89 -14.11
N ARG A 294 10.81 -8.18 -15.31
CA ARG A 294 11.70 -8.62 -16.38
C ARG A 294 12.48 -7.41 -16.92
N PRO A 295 13.72 -7.61 -17.39
CA PRO A 295 14.42 -6.60 -18.14
C PRO A 295 13.60 -6.11 -19.36
N ARG A 296 13.86 -4.89 -19.81
CA ARG A 296 13.11 -4.31 -20.92
C ARG A 296 13.36 -5.04 -22.24
N TYR A 297 12.29 -5.52 -22.88
CA TYR A 297 12.41 -6.33 -24.10
C TYR A 297 13.16 -5.64 -25.23
N ASN A 298 12.80 -4.38 -25.56
CA ASN A 298 13.36 -3.69 -26.73
C ASN A 298 14.82 -3.28 -26.60
N SER A 299 15.39 -3.28 -25.41
CA SER A 299 16.80 -2.94 -25.22
C SER A 299 17.62 -4.14 -24.79
N GLU A 300 17.18 -4.82 -23.74
CA GLU A 300 17.98 -5.91 -23.16
C GLU A 300 17.93 -7.19 -24.00
N TYR A 301 16.73 -7.61 -24.44
CA TYR A 301 16.55 -8.85 -25.20
C TYR A 301 16.98 -8.74 -26.68
N LEU A 302 17.33 -7.56 -27.17
CA LEU A 302 17.91 -7.37 -28.50
C LEU A 302 19.44 -7.21 -28.46
N TYR A 303 19.94 -6.48 -27.47
CA TYR A 303 21.33 -6.01 -27.47
C TYR A 303 22.18 -6.56 -26.34
N ASN A 304 21.61 -7.20 -25.32
CA ASN A 304 22.31 -7.60 -24.11
C ASN A 304 22.07 -9.07 -23.71
N ILE A 305 21.91 -9.94 -24.69
CA ILE A 305 21.63 -11.38 -24.49
C ILE A 305 22.64 -12.07 -23.57
N PRO A 306 23.99 -11.85 -23.69
CA PRO A 306 24.93 -12.50 -22.82
C PRO A 306 24.77 -12.15 -21.33
N ALA A 307 24.45 -10.88 -21.02
CA ALA A 307 24.18 -10.47 -19.63
C ALA A 307 22.87 -11.08 -19.11
N LEU A 308 21.82 -11.13 -19.93
CA LEU A 308 20.56 -11.78 -19.57
C LEU A 308 20.75 -13.28 -19.29
N GLN A 309 21.56 -13.97 -20.11
CA GLN A 309 21.89 -15.37 -19.92
C GLN A 309 22.61 -15.59 -18.59
N LYS A 310 23.59 -14.73 -18.27
CA LYS A 310 24.36 -14.80 -17.01
C LYS A 310 23.48 -14.73 -15.76
N ILE A 311 22.41 -13.94 -15.78
CA ILE A 311 21.48 -13.80 -14.65
C ILE A 311 20.24 -14.71 -14.76
N GLY A 312 20.16 -15.57 -15.77
CA GLY A 312 19.06 -16.48 -16.02
C GLY A 312 17.78 -15.78 -16.50
N ALA A 313 17.87 -14.53 -17.01
CA ALA A 313 16.69 -13.74 -17.41
C ALA A 313 16.08 -14.20 -18.73
N LEU A 314 16.69 -15.12 -19.47
CA LEU A 314 16.10 -15.74 -20.66
C LEU A 314 15.02 -16.78 -20.30
N ALA A 315 15.01 -17.29 -19.06
CA ALA A 315 13.98 -18.23 -18.62
C ALA A 315 12.58 -17.58 -18.62
N SER A 316 11.56 -18.32 -19.06
CA SER A 316 10.19 -17.84 -19.15
C SER A 316 9.61 -17.46 -17.78
N ASP A 317 10.06 -18.11 -16.71
CA ASP A 317 9.64 -17.91 -15.33
C ASP A 317 10.53 -16.92 -14.55
N TYR A 318 11.45 -16.19 -15.19
CA TYR A 318 12.40 -15.30 -14.52
C TYR A 318 11.74 -14.32 -13.54
N HIS A 319 10.58 -13.80 -13.87
CA HIS A 319 9.86 -12.84 -13.03
C HIS A 319 9.35 -13.44 -11.71
N THR A 320 9.32 -14.77 -11.58
CA THR A 320 8.94 -15.47 -10.34
C THR A 320 10.12 -15.76 -9.43
N LYS A 321 11.35 -15.48 -9.86
CA LYS A 321 12.55 -15.67 -9.04
C LYS A 321 12.62 -14.61 -7.97
N GLU A 322 12.85 -15.03 -6.74
CA GLU A 322 12.91 -14.12 -5.61
C GLU A 322 14.08 -13.14 -5.70
N HIS A 323 13.85 -11.96 -5.18
CA HIS A 323 14.90 -10.97 -5.00
C HIS A 323 15.76 -11.29 -3.77
N TRP A 324 17.00 -10.81 -3.79
CA TRP A 324 17.95 -10.94 -2.71
C TRP A 324 17.36 -10.56 -1.32
N PHE A 325 16.55 -9.53 -1.20
CA PHE A 325 15.99 -9.08 0.08
C PHE A 325 14.85 -9.97 0.61
N SER A 326 14.21 -10.78 -0.23
CA SER A 326 13.18 -11.72 0.20
C SER A 326 13.77 -13.06 0.64
N LEU A 327 14.95 -13.41 0.15
CA LEU A 327 15.66 -14.63 0.56
C LEU A 327 16.21 -14.48 1.99
N PRO A 328 16.40 -15.58 2.75
CA PRO A 328 17.06 -15.58 4.05
C PRO A 328 18.49 -15.03 4.04
#